data_4092a96d518073ce6ef299eb64b04ad6
#
_entry.id   4092a96d518073ce6ef299eb64b04ad6
#
_cell.length_a   1.000
_cell.length_b   1.000
_cell.length_c   1.000
_cell.angle_alpha   90.00
_cell.angle_beta   90.00
_cell.angle_gamma   90.00
#
_symmetry.space_group_name_H-M   'P 1'
#
loop_
_entity.id
_entity.type
_entity.pdbx_description
1 polymer ?
#
loop_
_entity_poly.entity_id
_entity_poly.type
_entity_poly.pdbx_seq_one_letter_code
_entity_poly.pdbx_strand_id
1 'polypeptide(L)' 'MTDGEMMTLNVLVNGTRRDKITVPRHATIDEIKDACMTVNVVWLLRQLGRPGAPATPRRVIFVTGKLVNIIT' A
#
# COMPACT_ATOMS: atom_id res chain seq x y z
N MET A 1 -7.93 1.20 25.60
CA MET A 1 -8.06 0.95 24.87
C MET A 1 -7.41 0.33 24.21
N THR A 2 -7.26 -0.27 23.92
CA THR A 2 -6.78 -0.71 23.29
C THR A 2 -6.57 -1.01 22.43
N ASP A 3 -6.75 -1.14 22.01
CA ASP A 3 -6.56 -1.10 20.88
C ASP A 3 -5.36 -0.77 20.48
N GLY A 4 -4.40 -0.97 20.97
CA GLY A 4 -3.10 -0.65 20.64
C GLY A 4 -2.39 -1.64 19.75
N GLU A 5 -3.01 -2.70 19.34
CA GLU A 5 -2.36 -3.65 18.46
C GLU A 5 -2.28 -3.13 17.05
N MET A 6 -1.06 -3.06 16.55
CA MET A 6 -0.77 -2.60 15.20
C MET A 6 -0.10 -3.73 14.41
N MET A 7 -0.22 -3.70 13.12
CA MET A 7 0.50 -4.62 12.26
C MET A 7 1.33 -3.84 11.26
N THR A 8 2.51 -4.36 10.95
CA THR A 8 3.40 -3.78 9.96
C THR A 8 3.26 -4.56 8.66
N LEU A 9 3.01 -3.82 7.59
CA LEU A 9 2.82 -4.41 6.27
C LEU A 9 3.88 -3.88 5.32
N ASN A 10 4.46 -4.77 4.53
CA ASN A 10 5.33 -4.34 3.44
C ASN A 10 4.44 -3.93 2.27
N VAL A 11 4.74 -2.79 1.68
CA VAL A 11 4.01 -2.30 0.51
C VAL A 11 4.83 -2.62 -0.72
N LEU A 12 4.29 -3.48 -1.57
CA LEU A 12 4.94 -3.86 -2.81
C LEU A 12 4.21 -3.23 -3.99
N VAL A 13 4.98 -2.86 -5.00
CA VAL A 13 4.41 -2.42 -6.28
C VAL A 13 4.97 -3.35 -7.34
N ASN A 14 4.07 -4.04 -8.03
CA ASN A 14 4.43 -5.06 -9.04
C ASN A 14 5.40 -6.11 -8.49
N GLY A 15 5.20 -6.49 -7.22
CA GLY A 15 5.98 -7.53 -6.58
C GLY A 15 7.29 -7.07 -5.95
N THR A 16 7.65 -5.80 -6.08
CA THR A 16 8.88 -5.26 -5.48
C THR A 16 8.54 -4.40 -4.28
N ARG A 17 9.17 -4.68 -3.15
CA ARG A 17 8.91 -3.89 -1.94
C ARG A 17 9.38 -2.45 -2.14
N ARG A 18 8.48 -1.51 -1.91
CA ARG A 18 8.77 -0.09 -2.07
C ARG A 18 8.64 0.71 -0.79
N ASP A 19 7.84 0.21 0.15
CA ASP A 19 7.63 0.93 1.40
C ASP A 19 7.14 -0.04 2.47
N LYS A 20 6.92 0.49 3.64
CA LYS A 20 6.41 -0.26 4.78
C LYS A 20 5.48 0.66 5.55
N ILE A 21 4.35 0.14 5.98
CA ILE A 21 3.36 0.90 6.74
C ILE A 21 2.98 0.15 8.01
N THR A 22 2.49 0.89 8.98
CA THR A 22 1.95 0.33 10.22
C THR A 22 0.51 0.78 10.35
N VAL A 23 -0.39 -0.16 10.51
CA VAL A 23 -1.83 0.10 10.59
C VAL A 23 -2.42 -0.72 11.73
N PRO A 24 -3.59 -0.32 12.28
CA PRO A 24 -4.28 -1.14 13.28
C PRO A 24 -4.62 -2.51 12.68
N ARG A 25 -4.56 -3.54 13.52
CA ARG A 25 -4.83 -4.90 13.08
C ARG A 25 -6.24 -5.10 12.54
N HIS A 26 -7.16 -4.27 13.00
CA HIS A 26 -8.57 -4.35 12.58
C HIS A 26 -8.91 -3.31 11.51
N ALA A 27 -7.91 -2.71 10.88
CA ALA A 27 -8.15 -1.74 9.81
C ALA A 27 -8.90 -2.39 8.65
N THR A 28 -9.80 -1.64 8.04
CA THR A 28 -10.53 -2.12 6.86
C THR A 28 -9.61 -2.10 5.64
N ILE A 29 -10.03 -2.80 4.59
CA ILE A 29 -9.29 -2.82 3.33
C ILE A 29 -9.13 -1.39 2.79
N ASP A 30 -10.18 -0.57 2.88
CA ASP A 30 -10.10 0.81 2.40
C ASP A 30 -9.09 1.64 3.19
N GLU A 31 -9.05 1.46 4.51
CA GLU A 31 -8.07 2.14 5.34
C GLU A 31 -6.64 1.69 4.99
N ILE A 32 -6.46 0.41 4.71
CA ILE A 32 -5.16 -0.13 4.34
C ILE A 32 -4.73 0.42 2.98
N LYS A 33 -5.64 0.47 2.02
CA LYS A 33 -5.34 1.04 0.70
C LYS A 33 -4.91 2.49 0.81
N ASP A 34 -5.62 3.27 1.63
CA ASP A 34 -5.25 4.67 1.86
C ASP A 34 -3.86 4.78 2.48
N ALA A 35 -3.58 3.95 3.47
CA ALA A 35 -2.28 3.97 4.14
C ALA A 35 -1.14 3.58 3.18
N CYS A 36 -1.43 2.75 2.17
CA CYS A 36 -0.44 2.33 1.18
C CYS A 36 -0.05 3.46 0.24
N MET A 37 -0.85 4.51 0.13
CA MET A 37 -0.54 5.64 -0.74
C MET A 37 0.44 6.59 -0.04
N THR A 38 1.61 6.08 0.27
CA THR A 38 2.69 6.87 0.85
C THR A 38 3.35 7.72 -0.23
N VAL A 39 4.17 8.68 0.21
CA VAL A 39 4.91 9.55 -0.72
C VAL A 39 5.73 8.71 -1.70
N ASN A 40 6.39 7.66 -1.20
CA ASN A 40 7.22 6.81 -2.05
C ASN A 40 6.39 6.06 -3.10
N VAL A 41 5.25 5.53 -2.70
CA VAL A 41 4.38 4.79 -3.61
C VAL A 41 3.76 5.72 -4.65
N VAL A 42 3.29 6.89 -4.21
CA VAL A 42 2.71 7.87 -5.12
C VAL A 42 3.75 8.33 -6.14
N TRP A 43 4.97 8.61 -5.69
CA TRP A 43 6.07 9.00 -6.57
C TRP A 43 6.33 7.91 -7.61
N LEU A 44 6.38 6.65 -7.18
CA LEU A 44 6.62 5.54 -8.09
C LEU A 44 5.49 5.39 -9.11
N LEU A 45 4.25 5.54 -8.68
CA LEU A 45 3.11 5.45 -9.61
C LEU A 45 3.19 6.54 -10.68
N ARG A 46 3.68 7.72 -10.33
CA ARG A 46 3.90 8.79 -11.30
C ARG A 46 4.99 8.40 -12.31
N GLN A 47 6.04 7.73 -11.85
CA GLN A 47 7.12 7.29 -12.72
C GLN A 47 6.69 6.18 -13.67
N LEU A 48 5.81 5.29 -13.19
CA LEU A 48 5.31 4.18 -14.00
C LEU A 48 4.24 4.61 -15.01
N GLY A 49 3.62 5.76 -14.78
CA GLY A 49 2.58 6.27 -15.65
C GLY A 49 3.14 7.19 -16.74
N ARG A 50 2.25 7.97 -17.33
CA ARG A 50 2.60 8.98 -18.33
C ARG A 50 2.62 10.35 -17.67
N PRO A 51 3.31 11.35 -18.24
CA PRO A 51 3.23 12.71 -17.74
C PRO A 51 1.76 13.17 -17.66
N GLY A 52 1.35 13.61 -16.48
CA GLY A 52 -0.02 14.02 -16.24
C GLY A 52 -1.02 12.91 -16.02
N ALA A 53 -0.58 11.64 -16.13
CA ALA A 53 -1.46 10.48 -15.95
C ALA A 53 -0.71 9.39 -15.18
N PRO A 54 -0.64 9.49 -13.84
CA PRO A 54 0.04 8.48 -13.03
C PRO A 54 -0.59 7.11 -13.24
N ALA A 55 0.22 6.07 -13.09
CA ALA A 55 -0.27 4.70 -13.15
C ALA A 55 -1.30 4.49 -12.04
N THR A 56 -2.37 3.76 -12.36
CA THR A 56 -3.41 3.44 -11.39
C THR A 56 -3.32 1.97 -11.02
N PRO A 57 -3.57 1.63 -9.75
CA PRO A 57 -3.60 0.23 -9.34
C PRO A 57 -4.73 -0.52 -10.06
N ARG A 58 -4.40 -1.62 -10.71
CA ARG A 58 -5.39 -2.51 -11.32
C ARG A 58 -5.89 -3.51 -10.30
N ARG A 59 -5.02 -3.88 -9.39
CA ARG A 59 -5.31 -4.92 -8.42
C ARG A 59 -4.52 -4.65 -7.16
N VAL A 60 -5.13 -4.89 -6.02
CA VAL A 60 -4.45 -4.80 -4.73
C VAL A 60 -4.61 -6.15 -4.04
N ILE A 61 -3.51 -6.81 -3.77
CA ILE A 61 -3.49 -8.09 -3.07
C ILE A 61 -3.06 -7.84 -1.64
N PHE A 62 -3.93 -8.15 -0.70
CA PHE A 62 -3.65 -7.97 0.72
C PHE A 62 -3.46 -9.32 1.40
N VAL A 63 -2.33 -9.47 2.06
CA VAL A 63 -2.04 -10.64 2.90
C VAL A 63 -1.97 -10.17 4.34
N THR A 64 -2.92 -10.58 5.15
CA THR A 64 -3.07 -10.11 6.53
C THR A 64 -1.78 -10.29 7.31
N GLY A 65 -1.33 -9.22 7.96
CA GLY A 65 -0.15 -9.24 8.80
C GLY A 65 1.17 -9.35 8.06
N LYS A 66 1.16 -9.35 6.73
CA LYS A 66 2.37 -9.54 5.93
C LYS A 66 2.63 -8.42 4.95
N LEU A 67 1.78 -8.29 3.94
CA LEU A 67 2.07 -7.37 2.84
C LEU A 67 0.80 -6.90 2.13
N VAL A 68 0.99 -5.83 1.37
CA VAL A 68 0.02 -5.36 0.38
C VAL A 68 0.77 -5.23 -0.93
N ASN A 69 0.31 -5.90 -1.98
CA ASN A 69 0.94 -5.86 -3.28
C ASN A 69 0.04 -5.09 -4.25
N ILE A 70 0.54 -3.98 -4.75
CA ILE A 70 -0.19 -3.13 -5.69
C ILE A 70 0.26 -3.48 -7.10
N ILE A 71 -0.68 -3.95 -7.90
CA ILE A 71 -0.40 -4.32 -9.29
C ILE A 71 -0.92 -3.22 -10.21
N THR A 72 -0.07 -2.70 -11.03
CA THR A 72 -0.43 -1.66 -12.01
C THR A 72 -0.59 -2.19 -13.42
#